data_cc2114154cf5e9936788174a2e5798b9
#
_entry.id   cc2114154cf5e9936788174a2e5798b9
#
_cell.length_a   1.000
_cell.length_b   1.000
_cell.length_c   1.000
_cell.angle_alpha   90.00
_cell.angle_beta   90.00
_cell.angle_gamma   90.00
#
_symmetry.space_group_name_H-M   'P 1'
#
loop_
_entity.id
_entity.type
_entity.pdbx_description
1 polymer ?
#
loop_
_entity_poly.entity_id
_entity_poly.type
_entity_poly.pdbx_seq_one_letter_code
_entity_poly.pdbx_strand_id
1 'polypeptide(L)'
;MKRTHVQEFVPLALVCGLALSCMNLFAQQVTPQNRVPVGHPVPSWSQPRSIPNGPLPQAVSPIIDPLVSVTIGKSIEGVDFNGSNCGCLPPDTNAAVGGNFIAEAVNFDFRVWDKTTGNLLLDEPLSTLYGASSGGDPYVIYDDIVGRWYVTAFDSSDAGLFIGVSNDGSPLDGFVTYDLTNVGGFPDYQKIGYNRDAIVISYNDFGSGGGNAAILAIDKTALLSGHLVTYNSVPKAQFRAMPPAQMHGSVPGDPMWFVSTDGSDSGGTIMRVTKMTNVLSNSPTFTYTSLPVKQYQNATTADQPGGPGSVTVFPNTTTTQVQYRNGHLLTAMASSLKKDHFTYPKGLFYQINVASGTPTLLKQGTIDPGKGVAVQMVSIDENAKHKLGLTWIESSNTEYLSMWVGSTTKAARVDVAPGGGFFFDSFRLGDYSSTVLDPADGLTFWSANEYIGSDGSTDIWRTHIASFTLK
;
A
#
# COMPACT_ATOMS: atom_id res chain seq x y z
N MET A 1 42.17 -25.91 40.30
CA MET A 1 40.75 -26.21 39.95
C MET A 1 40.11 -24.92 39.48
N LYS A 2 40.06 -24.69 38.18
CA LYS A 2 39.38 -23.54 37.57
C LYS A 2 38.03 -24.04 37.07
N ARG A 3 36.91 -23.48 37.58
CA ARG A 3 35.58 -23.71 37.04
C ARG A 3 35.33 -22.69 35.92
N THR A 4 35.19 -23.17 34.71
CA THR A 4 34.71 -22.46 33.54
C THR A 4 33.19 -22.42 33.57
N HIS A 5 32.59 -21.21 33.62
CA HIS A 5 31.19 -21.00 33.33
C HIS A 5 31.01 -20.93 31.83
N VAL A 6 30.28 -21.88 31.29
CA VAL A 6 29.73 -21.84 29.94
C VAL A 6 28.39 -21.13 30.05
N GLN A 7 28.25 -19.96 29.47
CA GLN A 7 26.98 -19.32 29.24
C GLN A 7 26.38 -19.93 27.98
N GLU A 8 25.28 -20.65 28.14
CA GLU A 8 24.45 -21.10 27.03
C GLU A 8 23.67 -19.91 26.52
N PHE A 9 23.88 -19.57 25.25
CA PHE A 9 23.02 -18.69 24.50
C PHE A 9 21.72 -19.44 24.10
N VAL A 10 20.62 -19.07 24.70
CA VAL A 10 19.28 -19.48 24.25
C VAL A 10 18.87 -18.53 23.12
N PRO A 11 18.50 -19.04 21.93
CA PRO A 11 17.99 -18.15 20.87
C PRO A 11 16.60 -17.62 21.25
N LEU A 12 16.49 -16.31 21.28
CA LEU A 12 15.24 -15.57 21.49
C LEU A 12 14.41 -15.58 20.20
N ALA A 13 13.87 -16.73 19.88
CA ALA A 13 12.86 -16.90 18.82
C ALA A 13 11.58 -17.40 19.48
N LEU A 14 10.89 -16.54 20.22
CA LEU A 14 9.49 -16.73 20.65
C LEU A 14 9.07 -15.59 21.58
N VAL A 15 8.77 -14.42 21.06
CA VAL A 15 8.03 -13.37 21.79
C VAL A 15 7.01 -12.68 20.85
N CYS A 16 6.23 -13.50 20.15
CA CYS A 16 4.95 -13.07 19.61
C CYS A 16 3.82 -14.00 20.05
N GLY A 17 3.89 -14.52 21.24
CA GLY A 17 2.91 -15.51 21.66
C GLY A 17 2.61 -15.60 23.14
N LEU A 18 2.73 -14.53 23.95
CA LEU A 18 2.29 -14.59 25.35
C LEU A 18 2.08 -13.18 25.93
N ALA A 19 1.00 -12.54 25.53
CA ALA A 19 0.34 -11.52 26.32
C ALA A 19 -1.17 -11.76 26.28
N LEU A 20 -1.57 -12.97 26.61
CA LEU A 20 -2.96 -13.36 26.86
C LEU A 20 -3.11 -13.67 28.34
N SER A 21 -3.50 -12.69 29.12
CA SER A 21 -4.43 -12.89 30.21
C SER A 21 -4.71 -11.56 30.92
N CYS A 22 -6.00 -11.34 31.12
CA CYS A 22 -6.66 -10.29 31.91
C CYS A 22 -6.99 -8.99 31.16
N MET A 23 -8.16 -8.98 30.51
CA MET A 23 -9.24 -8.03 30.82
C MET A 23 -10.48 -8.35 29.99
N ASN A 24 -11.42 -9.09 30.59
CA ASN A 24 -12.81 -9.13 30.15
C ASN A 24 -13.47 -7.82 30.54
N LEU A 25 -13.81 -6.96 29.57
CA LEU A 25 -14.82 -5.93 29.74
C LEU A 25 -15.53 -5.69 28.42
N PHE A 26 -16.74 -6.18 28.34
CA PHE A 26 -17.88 -5.85 27.49
C PHE A 26 -17.61 -5.00 26.24
N ALA A 27 -17.26 -5.65 25.13
CA ALA A 27 -17.50 -5.13 23.79
C ALA A 27 -18.92 -5.52 23.38
N GLN A 28 -19.76 -4.57 22.98
CA GLN A 28 -21.00 -4.87 22.26
C GLN A 28 -20.62 -5.55 20.95
N GLN A 29 -20.76 -6.86 20.87
CA GLN A 29 -20.65 -7.61 19.64
C GLN A 29 -21.81 -7.22 18.71
N VAL A 30 -21.52 -6.42 17.70
CA VAL A 30 -22.37 -6.35 16.51
C VAL A 30 -22.03 -7.57 15.67
N THR A 31 -22.77 -8.63 15.82
CA THR A 31 -22.62 -9.86 15.01
C THR A 31 -22.93 -9.53 13.55
N PRO A 32 -22.03 -9.80 12.60
CA PRO A 32 -22.33 -9.68 11.18
C PRO A 32 -23.44 -10.67 10.83
N GLN A 33 -24.58 -10.17 10.39
CA GLN A 33 -25.59 -11.04 9.79
C GLN A 33 -25.11 -11.41 8.38
N ASN A 34 -24.52 -12.57 8.23
CA ASN A 34 -24.32 -13.19 6.92
C ASN A 34 -25.68 -13.44 6.28
N ARG A 35 -26.17 -12.48 5.51
CA ARG A 35 -27.36 -12.69 4.68
C ARG A 35 -26.87 -13.19 3.33
N VAL A 36 -27.36 -14.36 2.94
CA VAL A 36 -27.37 -14.82 1.56
C VAL A 36 -28.07 -13.73 0.74
N PRO A 37 -27.47 -13.20 -0.33
CA PRO A 37 -28.09 -12.15 -1.11
C PRO A 37 -29.41 -12.64 -1.68
N VAL A 38 -30.51 -12.05 -1.25
CA VAL A 38 -31.76 -12.14 -1.99
C VAL A 38 -31.57 -11.18 -3.17
N GLY A 39 -31.52 -11.72 -4.38
CA GLY A 39 -31.32 -10.94 -5.59
C GLY A 39 -32.36 -9.81 -5.70
N HIS A 40 -31.91 -8.59 -5.60
CA HIS A 40 -32.72 -7.43 -5.96
C HIS A 40 -32.56 -7.22 -7.48
N PRO A 41 -33.68 -6.90 -8.21
CA PRO A 41 -33.59 -6.64 -9.63
C PRO A 41 -32.74 -5.39 -9.87
N VAL A 42 -31.66 -5.56 -10.65
CA VAL A 42 -30.82 -4.47 -11.13
C VAL A 42 -31.67 -3.57 -12.02
N PRO A 43 -31.70 -2.23 -11.82
CA PRO A 43 -32.35 -1.33 -12.79
C PRO A 43 -31.64 -1.49 -14.14
N SER A 44 -32.42 -1.74 -15.19
CA SER A 44 -31.92 -1.90 -16.55
C SER A 44 -31.44 -0.54 -17.10
N TRP A 45 -30.12 -0.32 -17.03
CA TRP A 45 -29.45 0.75 -17.75
C TRP A 45 -28.63 0.13 -18.88
N SER A 46 -29.29 -0.30 -19.93
CA SER A 46 -28.65 -0.71 -21.16
C SER A 46 -28.81 0.37 -22.21
N GLN A 47 -27.81 1.16 -22.45
CA GLN A 47 -27.51 1.74 -23.76
C GLN A 47 -25.99 1.84 -23.89
N PRO A 48 -25.34 1.14 -24.82
CA PRO A 48 -23.92 1.36 -25.12
C PRO A 48 -23.78 2.70 -25.85
N ARG A 49 -23.02 3.62 -25.29
CA ARG A 49 -22.57 4.79 -26.03
C ARG A 49 -21.58 4.35 -27.10
N SER A 50 -21.91 4.57 -28.35
CA SER A 50 -20.99 4.44 -29.48
C SER A 50 -19.82 5.42 -29.30
N ILE A 51 -18.61 4.88 -29.21
CA ILE A 51 -17.38 5.66 -29.23
C ILE A 51 -17.12 6.07 -30.69
N PRO A 52 -16.86 7.36 -30.99
CA PRO A 52 -16.46 7.77 -32.33
C PRO A 52 -15.12 7.15 -32.68
N ASN A 53 -15.00 6.52 -33.85
CA ASN A 53 -13.76 6.08 -34.44
C ASN A 53 -12.87 7.31 -34.77
N GLY A 54 -11.97 7.67 -33.86
CA GLY A 54 -10.89 8.61 -34.14
C GLY A 54 -9.64 7.84 -34.64
N PRO A 55 -8.79 8.46 -35.45
CA PRO A 55 -7.58 7.82 -35.96
C PRO A 55 -6.64 7.44 -34.79
N LEU A 56 -6.01 6.26 -34.89
CA LEU A 56 -5.03 5.77 -33.94
C LEU A 56 -3.93 6.81 -33.71
N PRO A 57 -3.52 7.07 -32.48
CA PRO A 57 -2.40 7.96 -32.20
C PRO A 57 -1.13 7.40 -32.84
N GLN A 58 -0.48 8.22 -33.65
CA GLN A 58 0.86 7.92 -34.14
C GLN A 58 1.83 7.78 -32.97
N ALA A 59 2.78 6.86 -33.09
CA ALA A 59 3.86 6.65 -32.13
C ALA A 59 4.52 8.00 -31.79
N VAL A 60 4.34 8.47 -30.57
CA VAL A 60 4.97 9.69 -30.09
C VAL A 60 6.45 9.39 -29.86
N SER A 61 7.30 10.14 -30.54
CA SER A 61 8.75 10.18 -30.28
C SER A 61 9.01 10.45 -28.80
N PRO A 62 10.10 9.96 -28.21
CA PRO A 62 10.39 10.21 -26.80
C PRO A 62 10.51 11.75 -26.60
N ILE A 63 9.53 12.32 -25.96
CA ILE A 63 9.62 13.69 -25.46
C ILE A 63 10.72 13.67 -24.40
N ILE A 64 11.83 14.36 -24.68
CA ILE A 64 12.82 14.70 -23.67
C ILE A 64 12.07 15.66 -22.73
N ASP A 65 11.65 15.15 -21.58
CA ASP A 65 10.91 15.90 -20.58
C ASP A 65 11.78 17.09 -20.14
N PRO A 66 11.33 18.34 -20.30
CA PRO A 66 12.09 19.49 -19.82
C PRO A 66 12.28 19.31 -18.31
N LEU A 67 13.41 19.76 -17.77
CA LEU A 67 13.85 19.61 -16.37
C LEU A 67 12.66 19.67 -15.41
N VAL A 68 12.18 18.50 -15.00
CA VAL A 68 11.13 18.40 -13.99
C VAL A 68 11.74 18.84 -12.67
N SER A 69 11.16 19.82 -12.02
CA SER A 69 11.55 20.25 -10.68
C SER A 69 10.53 19.79 -9.64
N VAL A 70 11.02 19.43 -8.47
CA VAL A 70 10.20 19.08 -7.30
C VAL A 70 10.10 20.32 -6.41
N THR A 71 8.89 20.67 -6.03
CA THR A 71 8.65 21.71 -5.03
C THR A 71 7.96 21.07 -3.84
N ILE A 72 8.62 21.08 -2.68
CA ILE A 72 8.06 20.57 -1.42
C ILE A 72 7.07 21.57 -0.87
N GLY A 73 5.91 21.06 -0.45
CA GLY A 73 4.89 21.81 0.29
C GLY A 73 4.99 21.56 1.78
N LYS A 74 4.20 20.65 2.30
CA LYS A 74 4.24 20.23 3.71
C LYS A 74 5.28 19.14 3.91
N SER A 75 5.84 19.11 5.12
CA SER A 75 6.80 18.13 5.60
C SER A 75 6.45 17.91 7.07
N ILE A 76 5.97 16.71 7.44
CA ILE A 76 5.34 16.42 8.73
C ILE A 76 5.96 15.14 9.27
N GLU A 77 6.44 15.17 10.51
CA GLU A 77 6.80 13.95 11.23
C GLU A 77 5.53 13.14 11.51
N GLY A 78 5.54 11.88 11.14
CA GLY A 78 4.44 10.95 11.38
C GLY A 78 4.55 10.26 12.73
N VAL A 79 4.49 8.94 12.71
CA VAL A 79 4.61 8.08 13.90
C VAL A 79 6.07 7.67 14.09
N ASP A 80 6.49 7.47 15.32
CA ASP A 80 7.78 6.83 15.63
C ASP A 80 7.59 5.56 16.46
N PHE A 81 8.64 4.78 16.59
CA PHE A 81 8.67 3.52 17.32
C PHE A 81 8.08 3.63 18.74
N ASN A 82 8.43 4.70 19.46
CA ASN A 82 7.97 4.88 20.85
C ASN A 82 6.51 5.34 20.93
N GLY A 83 6.05 6.10 19.91
CA GLY A 83 4.69 6.62 19.83
C GLY A 83 3.68 5.70 19.13
N SER A 84 4.10 4.54 18.65
CA SER A 84 3.27 3.65 17.81
C SER A 84 2.34 2.72 18.57
N ASN A 85 2.17 2.89 19.87
CA ASN A 85 1.35 2.01 20.72
C ASN A 85 1.76 0.51 20.74
N CYS A 86 2.73 0.09 19.96
CA CYS A 86 3.22 -1.29 19.96
C CYS A 86 4.73 -1.41 20.16
N GLY A 87 5.53 -0.41 19.74
CA GLY A 87 6.98 -0.57 19.65
C GLY A 87 7.37 -1.75 18.77
N CYS A 88 6.63 -2.00 17.71
CA CYS A 88 6.82 -3.16 16.84
C CYS A 88 7.66 -2.85 15.60
N LEU A 89 8.13 -3.89 14.96
CA LEU A 89 8.85 -3.91 13.70
C LEU A 89 8.20 -4.95 12.78
N PRO A 90 7.94 -4.58 11.54
CA PRO A 90 8.10 -3.26 10.91
C PRO A 90 6.96 -2.28 11.27
N PRO A 91 7.09 -0.97 10.95
CA PRO A 91 6.04 0.03 11.18
C PRO A 91 4.83 -0.13 10.25
N ASP A 92 5.04 -0.50 9.00
CA ASP A 92 4.00 -0.72 7.98
C ASP A 92 3.13 0.52 7.72
N THR A 93 3.79 1.64 7.41
CA THR A 93 3.11 2.92 7.22
C THR A 93 2.29 2.98 5.94
N ASN A 94 1.09 3.53 6.04
CA ASN A 94 0.25 3.88 4.91
C ASN A 94 -0.53 5.16 5.21
N ALA A 95 -0.61 6.07 4.25
CA ALA A 95 -1.36 7.31 4.42
C ALA A 95 -2.24 7.63 3.21
N ALA A 96 -3.29 8.40 3.46
CA ALA A 96 -4.19 8.93 2.46
C ALA A 96 -4.47 10.42 2.71
N VAL A 97 -4.96 11.13 1.68
CA VAL A 97 -5.36 12.52 1.77
C VAL A 97 -6.75 12.71 1.19
N GLY A 98 -7.56 13.51 1.87
CA GLY A 98 -8.91 13.82 1.40
C GLY A 98 -9.53 14.97 2.21
N GLY A 99 -10.39 15.78 1.57
CA GLY A 99 -10.94 16.95 2.22
C GLY A 99 -9.82 17.86 2.77
N ASN A 100 -9.90 18.17 4.05
CA ASN A 100 -8.92 18.98 4.78
C ASN A 100 -7.96 18.13 5.63
N PHE A 101 -7.89 16.84 5.43
CA PHE A 101 -7.21 15.91 6.31
C PHE A 101 -6.15 15.07 5.59
N ILE A 102 -5.16 14.68 6.37
CA ILE A 102 -4.23 13.59 6.08
C ILE A 102 -4.46 12.56 7.17
N ALA A 103 -4.61 11.31 6.81
CA ALA A 103 -4.66 10.20 7.77
C ALA A 103 -3.54 9.22 7.48
N GLU A 104 -2.84 8.78 8.52
CA GLU A 104 -1.81 7.74 8.49
C GLU A 104 -2.24 6.61 9.40
N ALA A 105 -2.06 5.40 8.94
CA ALA A 105 -2.13 4.20 9.75
C ALA A 105 -0.75 3.55 9.80
N VAL A 106 -0.32 3.20 10.99
CA VAL A 106 0.92 2.49 11.30
C VAL A 106 0.54 1.33 12.20
N ASN A 107 1.30 0.26 12.22
CA ASN A 107 1.00 -0.88 13.09
C ASN A 107 0.55 -0.43 14.47
N PHE A 108 -0.71 -0.77 14.80
CA PHE A 108 -1.45 -0.46 16.02
C PHE A 108 -1.80 1.01 16.28
N ASP A 109 -1.50 1.94 15.34
CA ASP A 109 -1.73 3.38 15.53
C ASP A 109 -2.46 4.01 14.34
N PHE A 110 -3.25 5.07 14.63
CA PHE A 110 -3.99 5.85 13.64
C PHE A 110 -3.92 7.32 13.98
N ARG A 111 -3.40 8.12 13.05
CA ARG A 111 -3.25 9.57 13.24
C ARG A 111 -3.90 10.37 12.13
N VAL A 112 -4.38 11.55 12.50
CA VAL A 112 -4.98 12.51 11.55
C VAL A 112 -4.37 13.89 11.75
N TRP A 113 -3.97 14.52 10.66
CA TRP A 113 -3.47 15.90 10.63
C TRP A 113 -4.37 16.79 9.81
N ASP A 114 -4.41 18.08 10.18
CA ASP A 114 -4.94 19.13 9.32
C ASP A 114 -4.00 19.35 8.13
N LYS A 115 -4.52 19.18 6.93
CA LYS A 115 -3.77 19.28 5.67
C LYS A 115 -3.17 20.66 5.44
N THR A 116 -3.84 21.71 5.89
CA THR A 116 -3.43 23.11 5.68
C THR A 116 -2.35 23.53 6.65
N THR A 117 -2.54 23.24 7.93
CA THR A 117 -1.60 23.67 8.98
C THR A 117 -0.49 22.66 9.22
N GLY A 118 -0.75 21.35 9.03
CA GLY A 118 0.13 20.24 9.43
C GLY A 118 0.01 19.89 10.91
N ASN A 119 -0.96 20.46 11.63
CA ASN A 119 -1.17 20.15 13.04
C ASN A 119 -1.79 18.77 13.21
N LEU A 120 -1.30 18.02 14.19
CA LEU A 120 -1.91 16.76 14.62
C LEU A 120 -3.29 17.06 15.26
N LEU A 121 -4.31 16.37 14.79
CA LEU A 121 -5.71 16.50 15.25
C LEU A 121 -6.18 15.29 16.02
N LEU A 122 -5.68 14.09 15.68
CA LEU A 122 -6.03 12.83 16.32
C LEU A 122 -4.77 11.96 16.42
N ASP A 123 -4.60 11.30 17.55
CA ASP A 123 -3.56 10.30 17.85
C ASP A 123 -4.20 9.22 18.71
N GLU A 124 -4.58 8.10 18.11
CA GLU A 124 -5.35 7.04 18.75
C GLU A 124 -4.85 5.66 18.33
N PRO A 125 -4.80 4.70 19.27
CA PRO A 125 -4.52 3.32 18.88
C PRO A 125 -5.64 2.76 18.00
N LEU A 126 -5.32 1.89 17.05
CA LEU A 126 -6.32 1.20 16.21
C LEU A 126 -7.36 0.43 17.05
N SER A 127 -7.00 0.03 18.25
CA SER A 127 -7.94 -0.60 19.19
C SER A 127 -9.09 0.32 19.63
N THR A 128 -8.93 1.64 19.51
CA THR A 128 -10.04 2.59 19.70
C THR A 128 -11.08 2.48 18.59
N LEU A 129 -10.65 2.15 17.37
CA LEU A 129 -11.56 1.95 16.24
C LEU A 129 -12.22 0.57 16.26
N TYR A 130 -11.47 -0.48 16.57
CA TYR A 130 -11.90 -1.87 16.35
C TYR A 130 -12.07 -2.71 17.62
N GLY A 131 -11.73 -2.16 18.78
CA GLY A 131 -11.64 -2.94 20.02
C GLY A 131 -10.27 -3.58 20.22
N ALA A 132 -10.13 -4.39 21.26
CA ALA A 132 -8.85 -4.80 21.82
C ALA A 132 -7.98 -5.74 20.95
N SER A 133 -8.52 -6.32 19.90
CA SER A 133 -7.80 -7.31 19.09
C SER A 133 -7.32 -6.80 17.74
N SER A 134 -7.38 -5.48 17.50
CA SER A 134 -6.86 -4.92 16.26
C SER A 134 -5.37 -5.23 16.11
N GLY A 135 -5.01 -5.75 14.95
CA GLY A 135 -3.68 -6.20 14.65
C GLY A 135 -2.91 -5.26 13.74
N GLY A 136 -1.92 -5.81 13.06
CA GLY A 136 -1.02 -5.10 12.18
C GLY A 136 -1.51 -4.94 10.75
N ASP A 137 -0.56 -4.57 9.91
CA ASP A 137 -0.76 -4.33 8.48
C ASP A 137 -1.91 -3.35 8.17
N PRO A 138 -2.01 -2.21 8.87
CA PRO A 138 -3.14 -1.31 8.64
C PRO A 138 -3.05 -0.69 7.26
N TYR A 139 -4.21 -0.36 6.68
CA TYR A 139 -4.27 0.34 5.41
C TYR A 139 -5.38 1.40 5.46
N VAL A 140 -5.05 2.65 5.15
CA VAL A 140 -6.00 3.75 5.07
C VAL A 140 -6.10 4.26 3.64
N ILE A 141 -7.33 4.48 3.16
CA ILE A 141 -7.59 5.11 1.86
C ILE A 141 -8.69 6.16 1.99
N TYR A 142 -8.67 7.12 1.08
CA TYR A 142 -9.79 8.05 0.86
C TYR A 142 -10.41 7.77 -0.50
N ASP A 143 -11.68 7.43 -0.50
CA ASP A 143 -12.48 7.25 -1.70
C ASP A 143 -13.06 8.60 -2.12
N ASP A 144 -12.45 9.21 -3.13
CA ASP A 144 -12.83 10.51 -3.67
C ASP A 144 -14.16 10.50 -4.45
N ILE A 145 -14.69 9.31 -4.78
CA ILE A 145 -15.98 9.17 -5.48
C ILE A 145 -17.15 9.43 -4.53
N VAL A 146 -17.02 9.01 -3.27
CA VAL A 146 -18.09 9.10 -2.28
C VAL A 146 -17.73 9.97 -1.07
N GLY A 147 -16.49 10.46 -1.00
CA GLY A 147 -16.00 11.31 0.09
C GLY A 147 -15.97 10.56 1.41
N ARG A 148 -15.35 9.38 1.47
CA ARG A 148 -15.26 8.54 2.68
C ARG A 148 -13.85 8.00 2.89
N TRP A 149 -13.50 7.85 4.14
CA TRP A 149 -12.29 7.18 4.58
C TRP A 149 -12.57 5.72 4.89
N TYR A 150 -11.66 4.85 4.54
CA TYR A 150 -11.69 3.44 4.91
C TYR A 150 -10.36 3.09 5.56
N VAL A 151 -10.43 2.37 6.67
CA VAL A 151 -9.28 1.83 7.38
C VAL A 151 -9.45 0.33 7.48
N THR A 152 -8.39 -0.44 7.29
CA THR A 152 -8.38 -1.89 7.49
C THR A 152 -7.21 -2.28 8.36
N ALA A 153 -7.36 -3.33 9.13
CA ALA A 153 -6.28 -3.99 9.86
C ALA A 153 -6.61 -5.47 9.97
N PHE A 154 -5.65 -6.33 10.21
CA PHE A 154 -5.98 -7.72 10.51
C PHE A 154 -6.29 -7.92 12.00
N ASP A 155 -7.11 -8.90 12.31
CA ASP A 155 -7.38 -9.37 13.67
C ASP A 155 -6.39 -10.48 14.02
N SER A 156 -5.47 -10.17 14.92
CA SER A 156 -4.46 -11.13 15.38
C SER A 156 -5.03 -12.24 16.27
N SER A 157 -6.25 -12.07 16.82
CA SER A 157 -6.87 -13.05 17.72
C SER A 157 -7.67 -14.13 16.98
N ASP A 158 -8.38 -13.75 15.91
CA ASP A 158 -9.36 -14.60 15.23
C ASP A 158 -8.98 -14.92 13.79
N ALA A 159 -7.80 -14.52 13.33
CA ALA A 159 -7.36 -14.64 11.93
C ALA A 159 -8.38 -14.02 10.95
N GLY A 160 -8.92 -12.85 11.30
CA GLY A 160 -9.87 -12.06 10.53
C GLY A 160 -9.28 -10.75 10.03
N LEU A 161 -10.11 -9.94 9.41
CA LEU A 161 -9.83 -8.58 9.01
C LEU A 161 -10.86 -7.64 9.63
N PHE A 162 -10.45 -6.42 9.93
CA PHE A 162 -11.35 -5.32 10.24
C PHE A 162 -11.48 -4.36 9.07
N ILE A 163 -12.63 -3.72 8.95
CA ILE A 163 -12.83 -2.54 8.10
C ILE A 163 -13.63 -1.49 8.87
N GLY A 164 -13.14 -0.26 8.84
CA GLY A 164 -13.88 0.92 9.29
C GLY A 164 -14.20 1.81 8.10
N VAL A 165 -15.38 2.39 8.08
CA VAL A 165 -15.80 3.43 7.15
C VAL A 165 -16.19 4.69 7.93
N SER A 166 -15.66 5.85 7.55
CA SER A 166 -15.98 7.11 8.23
C SER A 166 -17.46 7.48 8.10
N ASN A 167 -18.01 8.10 9.15
CA ASN A 167 -19.40 8.51 9.18
C ASN A 167 -19.72 9.53 8.08
N ASP A 168 -18.76 10.36 7.73
CA ASP A 168 -18.86 11.35 6.65
C ASP A 168 -17.48 11.61 6.00
N GLY A 169 -17.24 12.78 5.44
CA GLY A 169 -15.97 13.16 4.79
C GLY A 169 -14.84 13.47 5.76
N SER A 170 -15.09 13.52 7.08
CA SER A 170 -14.10 13.76 8.12
C SER A 170 -13.68 12.44 8.79
N PRO A 171 -12.38 12.16 8.94
CA PRO A 171 -11.94 11.00 9.69
C PRO A 171 -11.99 11.23 11.22
N LEU A 172 -12.40 12.43 11.68
CA LEU A 172 -12.51 12.80 13.09
C LEU A 172 -13.91 12.53 13.66
N ASP A 173 -14.93 12.40 12.79
CA ASP A 173 -16.33 12.28 13.23
C ASP A 173 -16.73 10.80 13.46
N GLY A 174 -15.73 9.93 13.58
CA GLY A 174 -15.87 8.52 13.92
C GLY A 174 -16.08 7.61 12.70
N PHE A 175 -16.06 6.31 12.97
CA PHE A 175 -16.17 5.23 11.99
C PHE A 175 -17.24 4.24 12.41
N VAL A 176 -17.94 3.71 11.41
CA VAL A 176 -18.68 2.45 11.56
C VAL A 176 -17.71 1.33 11.22
N THR A 177 -17.51 0.40 12.15
CA THR A 177 -16.53 -0.68 12.06
C THR A 177 -17.18 -2.04 11.94
N TYR A 178 -16.55 -2.93 11.20
CA TYR A 178 -17.00 -4.29 10.98
C TYR A 178 -15.85 -5.26 11.14
N ASP A 179 -16.13 -6.35 11.80
CA ASP A 179 -15.27 -7.52 11.87
C ASP A 179 -15.60 -8.44 10.70
N LEU A 180 -14.58 -8.72 9.88
CA LEU A 180 -14.68 -9.56 8.70
C LEU A 180 -14.19 -10.99 9.04
N THR A 181 -14.82 -11.60 10.04
CA THR A 181 -14.56 -13.00 10.40
C THR A 181 -14.87 -13.92 9.23
N ASN A 182 -14.21 -15.08 9.16
CA ASN A 182 -14.36 -16.09 8.10
C ASN A 182 -13.85 -15.65 6.71
N VAL A 183 -12.85 -14.78 6.67
CA VAL A 183 -12.14 -14.49 5.41
C VAL A 183 -11.21 -15.62 4.97
N GLY A 184 -11.13 -16.71 5.75
CA GLY A 184 -10.33 -17.92 5.47
C GLY A 184 -8.91 -17.84 6.00
N GLY A 185 -8.51 -18.76 6.85
CA GLY A 185 -7.14 -18.90 7.33
C GLY A 185 -6.55 -17.66 8.02
N PHE A 186 -5.27 -17.40 7.78
CA PHE A 186 -4.57 -16.20 8.27
C PHE A 186 -4.43 -15.20 7.12
N PRO A 187 -5.22 -14.11 7.10
CA PRO A 187 -5.17 -13.09 6.06
C PRO A 187 -4.02 -12.12 6.34
N ASP A 188 -2.94 -12.26 5.61
CA ASP A 188 -1.72 -11.47 5.78
C ASP A 188 -1.50 -10.54 4.59
N TYR A 189 -0.81 -9.42 4.81
CA TYR A 189 -0.40 -8.49 3.77
C TYR A 189 -1.59 -7.95 2.95
N GLN A 190 -2.67 -7.59 3.62
CA GLN A 190 -3.86 -7.08 2.96
C GLN A 190 -3.61 -5.75 2.26
N LYS A 191 -4.31 -5.56 1.16
CA LYS A 191 -4.36 -4.33 0.37
C LYS A 191 -5.80 -3.97 0.08
N ILE A 192 -6.13 -2.69 0.10
CA ILE A 192 -7.47 -2.19 -0.16
C ILE A 192 -7.48 -1.29 -1.40
N GLY A 193 -8.51 -1.45 -2.21
CA GLY A 193 -8.83 -0.57 -3.32
C GLY A 193 -10.33 -0.41 -3.45
N TYR A 194 -10.76 0.40 -4.40
CA TYR A 194 -12.17 0.64 -4.63
C TYR A 194 -12.47 0.93 -6.09
N ASN A 195 -13.71 0.65 -6.50
CA ASN A 195 -14.33 1.25 -7.67
C ASN A 195 -15.61 1.96 -7.24
N ARG A 196 -16.46 2.38 -8.18
CA ARG A 196 -17.71 3.06 -7.87
C ARG A 196 -18.64 2.22 -7.00
N ASP A 197 -18.68 0.89 -7.20
CA ASP A 197 -19.67 0.01 -6.61
C ASP A 197 -19.15 -0.77 -5.38
N ALA A 198 -17.86 -1.00 -5.30
CA ALA A 198 -17.26 -1.89 -4.29
C ALA A 198 -16.03 -1.30 -3.61
N ILE A 199 -15.84 -1.69 -2.36
CA ILE A 199 -14.54 -1.75 -1.70
C ILE A 199 -14.02 -3.17 -1.88
N VAL A 200 -12.74 -3.30 -2.25
CA VAL A 200 -12.12 -4.60 -2.48
C VAL A 200 -10.86 -4.72 -1.63
N ILE A 201 -10.79 -5.78 -0.85
CA ILE A 201 -9.63 -6.15 -0.07
C ILE A 201 -9.04 -7.41 -0.70
N SER A 202 -7.75 -7.41 -0.97
CA SER A 202 -6.99 -8.63 -1.29
C SER A 202 -6.01 -8.91 -0.17
N TYR A 203 -5.75 -10.16 0.10
CA TYR A 203 -4.82 -10.62 1.13
C TYR A 203 -4.18 -11.95 0.72
N ASN A 204 -3.04 -12.29 1.29
CA ASN A 204 -2.44 -13.60 1.16
C ASN A 204 -3.08 -14.52 2.21
N ASP A 205 -3.78 -15.56 1.78
CA ASP A 205 -4.37 -16.55 2.68
C ASP A 205 -3.32 -17.60 3.05
N PHE A 206 -2.70 -17.46 4.21
CA PHE A 206 -1.74 -18.43 4.75
C PHE A 206 -2.39 -19.58 5.50
N GLY A 207 -3.71 -19.59 5.65
CA GLY A 207 -4.44 -20.73 6.18
C GLY A 207 -4.66 -21.81 5.12
N SER A 208 -5.87 -21.86 4.55
CA SER A 208 -6.25 -22.85 3.55
C SER A 208 -5.70 -22.54 2.15
N GLY A 209 -5.37 -21.29 1.86
CA GLY A 209 -4.91 -20.84 0.54
C GLY A 209 -3.43 -21.05 0.26
N GLY A 210 -2.63 -21.50 1.24
CA GLY A 210 -1.19 -21.73 1.06
C GLY A 210 -0.39 -20.48 0.71
N GLY A 211 -0.87 -19.30 1.12
CA GLY A 211 -0.27 -18.00 0.86
C GLY A 211 -0.64 -17.41 -0.52
N ASN A 212 -1.63 -17.97 -1.20
CA ASN A 212 -2.17 -17.38 -2.43
C ASN A 212 -3.16 -16.24 -2.11
N ALA A 213 -3.31 -15.31 -3.04
CA ALA A 213 -4.22 -14.21 -2.86
C ALA A 213 -5.68 -14.68 -2.80
N ALA A 214 -6.41 -14.17 -1.82
CA ALA A 214 -7.86 -14.20 -1.75
C ALA A 214 -8.40 -12.78 -1.86
N ILE A 215 -9.65 -12.63 -2.27
CA ILE A 215 -10.30 -11.36 -2.53
C ILE A 215 -11.64 -11.31 -1.81
N LEU A 216 -11.85 -10.25 -1.07
CA LEU A 216 -13.11 -9.87 -0.45
C LEU A 216 -13.63 -8.60 -1.12
N ALA A 217 -14.78 -8.68 -1.77
CA ALA A 217 -15.49 -7.52 -2.28
C ALA A 217 -16.64 -7.16 -1.33
N ILE A 218 -16.80 -5.88 -1.03
CA ILE A 218 -17.82 -5.34 -0.12
C ILE A 218 -18.70 -4.40 -0.92
N ASP A 219 -20.01 -4.59 -0.87
CA ASP A 219 -20.97 -3.69 -1.48
C ASP A 219 -20.90 -2.31 -0.83
N LYS A 220 -20.40 -1.32 -1.56
CA LYS A 220 -20.20 0.03 -1.06
C LYS A 220 -21.51 0.72 -0.69
N THR A 221 -22.57 0.50 -1.46
CA THR A 221 -23.89 1.09 -1.20
C THR A 221 -24.48 0.55 0.10
N ALA A 222 -24.38 -0.75 0.30
CA ALA A 222 -24.79 -1.39 1.56
C ALA A 222 -23.96 -0.88 2.73
N LEU A 223 -22.63 -0.86 2.57
CA LEU A 223 -21.69 -0.42 3.60
C LEU A 223 -21.96 1.01 4.08
N LEU A 224 -22.16 1.93 3.14
CA LEU A 224 -22.49 3.34 3.43
C LEU A 224 -23.88 3.52 4.06
N SER A 225 -24.74 2.51 3.96
CA SER A 225 -26.05 2.46 4.60
C SER A 225 -26.03 1.73 5.97
N GLY A 226 -24.85 1.41 6.49
CA GLY A 226 -24.67 0.71 7.75
C GLY A 226 -24.89 -0.80 7.66
N HIS A 227 -24.81 -1.40 6.47
CA HIS A 227 -25.01 -2.82 6.26
C HIS A 227 -23.77 -3.45 5.63
N LEU A 228 -23.27 -4.54 6.19
CA LEU A 228 -22.16 -5.29 5.60
C LEU A 228 -22.70 -6.38 4.65
N VAL A 229 -22.37 -6.26 3.36
CA VAL A 229 -22.61 -7.30 2.36
C VAL A 229 -21.30 -7.61 1.65
N THR A 230 -20.85 -8.85 1.74
CA THR A 230 -19.54 -9.29 1.27
C THR A 230 -19.64 -10.44 0.27
N TYR A 231 -18.65 -10.51 -0.63
CA TYR A 231 -18.49 -11.53 -1.64
C TYR A 231 -17.04 -12.03 -1.63
N ASN A 232 -16.83 -13.28 -1.27
CA ASN A 232 -15.50 -13.90 -1.24
C ASN A 232 -15.20 -14.56 -2.57
N SER A 233 -13.98 -14.42 -3.04
CA SER A 233 -13.51 -15.11 -4.23
C SER A 233 -12.02 -15.41 -4.15
N VAL A 234 -11.63 -16.51 -4.82
CA VAL A 234 -10.23 -16.91 -4.95
C VAL A 234 -9.89 -16.94 -6.43
N PRO A 235 -8.92 -16.14 -6.89
CA PRO A 235 -8.45 -16.19 -8.27
C PRO A 235 -7.92 -17.60 -8.60
N LYS A 236 -8.24 -18.12 -9.78
CA LYS A 236 -7.74 -19.46 -10.21
C LYS A 236 -6.23 -19.51 -10.43
N ALA A 237 -5.63 -18.37 -10.75
CA ALA A 237 -4.19 -18.23 -10.87
C ALA A 237 -3.60 -18.04 -9.48
N GLN A 238 -2.54 -18.77 -9.19
CA GLN A 238 -1.83 -18.65 -7.92
C GLN A 238 -0.95 -17.40 -7.98
N PHE A 239 -1.37 -16.36 -7.30
CA PHE A 239 -0.61 -15.11 -7.12
C PHE A 239 -0.44 -14.86 -5.63
N ARG A 240 0.61 -14.14 -5.30
CA ARG A 240 0.77 -13.48 -4.01
C ARG A 240 0.71 -11.98 -4.25
N ALA A 241 0.28 -11.23 -3.24
CA ALA A 241 0.21 -9.78 -3.29
C ALA A 241 -0.46 -9.26 -4.59
N MET A 242 -1.77 -9.34 -4.64
CA MET A 242 -2.59 -8.80 -5.73
C MET A 242 -3.25 -7.49 -5.29
N PRO A 243 -2.55 -6.36 -5.20
CA PRO A 243 -3.16 -5.11 -4.76
C PRO A 243 -4.27 -4.68 -5.72
N PRO A 244 -5.49 -4.43 -5.21
CA PRO A 244 -6.57 -3.85 -5.99
C PRO A 244 -6.31 -2.38 -6.25
N ALA A 245 -6.73 -1.89 -7.41
CA ALA A 245 -6.56 -0.50 -7.77
C ALA A 245 -7.48 0.43 -6.96
N GLN A 246 -6.98 1.60 -6.57
CA GLN A 246 -7.81 2.72 -6.14
C GLN A 246 -8.30 3.43 -7.41
N MET A 247 -9.58 3.16 -7.77
CA MET A 247 -10.10 3.49 -9.09
C MET A 247 -10.78 4.85 -9.12
N HIS A 248 -9.97 5.91 -9.09
CA HIS A 248 -10.43 7.28 -9.15
C HIS A 248 -11.24 7.57 -10.42
N GLY A 249 -12.43 8.17 -10.23
CA GLY A 249 -13.31 8.51 -11.34
C GLY A 249 -14.02 7.32 -11.99
N SER A 250 -13.98 6.13 -11.41
CA SER A 250 -14.72 4.97 -11.93
C SER A 250 -16.25 5.21 -11.88
N VAL A 251 -16.96 4.55 -12.78
CA VAL A 251 -18.42 4.64 -12.92
C VAL A 251 -19.09 3.31 -12.57
N PRO A 252 -20.42 3.30 -12.32
CA PRO A 252 -21.12 2.05 -12.03
C PRO A 252 -20.90 0.97 -13.08
N GLY A 253 -20.59 -0.24 -12.63
CA GLY A 253 -20.32 -1.40 -13.49
C GLY A 253 -18.88 -1.51 -13.99
N ASP A 254 -18.00 -0.56 -13.65
CA ASP A 254 -16.58 -0.69 -13.97
C ASP A 254 -15.96 -1.92 -13.31
N PRO A 255 -15.05 -2.60 -14.00
CA PRO A 255 -14.32 -3.72 -13.42
C PRO A 255 -13.41 -3.25 -12.30
N MET A 256 -13.03 -4.15 -11.41
CA MET A 256 -11.88 -3.95 -10.53
C MET A 256 -10.61 -4.44 -11.23
N TRP A 257 -9.53 -3.67 -11.13
CA TRP A 257 -8.24 -4.01 -11.66
C TRP A 257 -7.22 -4.32 -10.55
N PHE A 258 -6.31 -5.23 -10.85
CA PHE A 258 -5.20 -5.61 -9.98
C PHE A 258 -3.93 -5.70 -10.81
N VAL A 259 -2.80 -5.40 -10.20
CA VAL A 259 -1.49 -5.60 -10.83
C VAL A 259 -0.59 -6.37 -9.88
N SER A 260 0.00 -7.46 -10.37
CA SER A 260 0.94 -8.28 -9.60
C SER A 260 2.11 -8.72 -10.48
N THR A 261 3.15 -9.23 -9.87
CA THR A 261 4.21 -9.96 -10.59
C THR A 261 3.71 -11.37 -10.95
N ASP A 262 4.53 -12.17 -11.60
CA ASP A 262 4.16 -13.53 -11.99
C ASP A 262 4.21 -14.56 -10.84
N GLY A 263 4.37 -14.09 -9.60
CA GLY A 263 4.41 -14.91 -8.40
C GLY A 263 5.76 -15.56 -8.10
N SER A 264 6.80 -15.19 -8.84
CA SER A 264 8.15 -15.70 -8.61
C SER A 264 8.95 -14.79 -7.68
N ASP A 265 9.25 -15.26 -6.47
CA ASP A 265 10.14 -14.57 -5.53
C ASP A 265 11.58 -14.46 -6.06
N SER A 266 11.93 -15.16 -7.14
CA SER A 266 13.25 -15.13 -7.76
C SER A 266 13.41 -14.07 -8.84
N GLY A 267 12.33 -13.41 -9.24
CA GLY A 267 12.27 -12.42 -10.34
C GLY A 267 11.51 -12.93 -11.56
N GLY A 268 11.36 -12.07 -12.56
CA GLY A 268 10.56 -12.38 -13.73
C GLY A 268 10.74 -11.39 -14.88
N THR A 269 9.93 -11.57 -15.91
CA THR A 269 9.84 -10.71 -17.09
C THR A 269 8.40 -10.37 -17.44
N ILE A 270 7.48 -10.63 -16.53
CA ILE A 270 6.04 -10.46 -16.74
C ILE A 270 5.44 -9.67 -15.57
N MET A 271 4.68 -8.65 -15.91
CA MET A 271 3.71 -8.04 -15.03
C MET A 271 2.33 -8.58 -15.37
N ARG A 272 1.60 -9.02 -14.38
CA ARG A 272 0.26 -9.59 -14.55
C ARG A 272 -0.80 -8.56 -14.20
N VAL A 273 -1.67 -8.28 -15.16
CA VAL A 273 -2.84 -7.41 -14.95
C VAL A 273 -4.09 -8.29 -14.90
N THR A 274 -4.80 -8.21 -13.80
CA THR A 274 -6.03 -8.96 -13.60
C THR A 274 -7.22 -8.01 -13.65
N LYS A 275 -8.21 -8.36 -14.48
CA LYS A 275 -9.50 -7.69 -14.57
C LYS A 275 -10.55 -8.57 -13.91
N MET A 276 -11.26 -8.03 -12.93
CA MET A 276 -12.38 -8.68 -12.25
C MET A 276 -13.67 -7.98 -12.66
N THR A 277 -14.58 -8.69 -13.29
CA THR A 277 -15.93 -8.22 -13.60
C THR A 277 -16.96 -8.96 -12.75
N ASN A 278 -18.19 -8.42 -12.66
CA ASN A 278 -19.20 -8.88 -11.73
C ASN A 278 -18.67 -8.90 -10.29
N VAL A 279 -18.05 -7.79 -9.88
CA VAL A 279 -17.29 -7.65 -8.63
C VAL A 279 -18.15 -8.03 -7.42
N LEU A 280 -19.41 -7.57 -7.40
CA LEU A 280 -20.39 -7.88 -6.34
C LEU A 280 -21.18 -9.15 -6.71
N SER A 281 -20.47 -10.28 -6.77
CA SER A 281 -21.05 -11.58 -7.12
C SER A 281 -20.28 -12.72 -6.45
N ASN A 282 -20.98 -13.81 -6.10
CA ASN A 282 -20.35 -15.03 -5.62
C ASN A 282 -19.60 -15.80 -6.75
N SER A 283 -19.67 -15.30 -7.98
CA SER A 283 -19.00 -15.91 -9.14
C SER A 283 -18.44 -14.80 -10.05
N PRO A 284 -17.51 -13.97 -9.57
CA PRO A 284 -16.89 -12.95 -10.40
C PRO A 284 -16.06 -13.59 -11.51
N THR A 285 -15.87 -12.85 -12.59
CA THR A 285 -15.05 -13.31 -13.71
C THR A 285 -13.68 -12.63 -13.67
N PHE A 286 -12.63 -13.45 -13.68
CA PHE A 286 -11.24 -12.99 -13.74
C PHE A 286 -10.67 -13.17 -15.14
N THR A 287 -10.12 -12.11 -15.71
CA THR A 287 -9.35 -12.15 -16.96
C THR A 287 -7.92 -11.73 -16.66
N TYR A 288 -6.95 -12.55 -17.08
CA TYR A 288 -5.53 -12.34 -16.82
C TYR A 288 -4.80 -11.93 -18.09
N THR A 289 -4.05 -10.84 -18.03
CA THR A 289 -3.18 -10.39 -19.11
C THR A 289 -1.73 -10.38 -18.63
N SER A 290 -0.87 -11.11 -19.32
CA SER A 290 0.58 -11.09 -19.08
C SER A 290 1.22 -10.03 -19.94
N LEU A 291 1.79 -9.00 -19.31
CA LEU A 291 2.52 -7.93 -19.98
C LEU A 291 4.03 -8.20 -19.90
N PRO A 292 4.71 -8.40 -21.02
CA PRO A 292 6.17 -8.47 -21.01
C PRO A 292 6.78 -7.16 -20.50
N VAL A 293 7.68 -7.27 -19.53
CA VAL A 293 8.42 -6.14 -18.94
C VAL A 293 9.92 -6.43 -18.95
N LYS A 294 10.73 -5.41 -18.67
CA LYS A 294 12.16 -5.62 -18.43
C LYS A 294 12.34 -6.60 -17.29
N GLN A 295 13.34 -7.48 -17.43
CA GLN A 295 13.64 -8.46 -16.41
C GLN A 295 13.93 -7.78 -15.06
N TYR A 296 13.30 -8.27 -14.03
CA TYR A 296 13.52 -7.92 -12.63
C TYR A 296 13.97 -9.15 -11.85
N GLN A 297 14.70 -8.93 -10.76
CA GLN A 297 15.25 -9.98 -9.91
C GLN A 297 15.09 -9.64 -8.45
N ASN A 298 15.13 -10.66 -7.62
CA ASN A 298 15.18 -10.49 -6.18
C ASN A 298 16.46 -9.74 -5.77
N ALA A 299 16.32 -8.74 -4.90
CA ALA A 299 17.40 -8.03 -4.24
C ALA A 299 17.10 -8.01 -2.75
N THR A 300 17.83 -8.79 -2.00
CA THR A 300 17.46 -9.11 -0.60
C THR A 300 18.11 -8.21 0.43
N THR A 301 19.16 -7.47 0.06
CA THR A 301 19.92 -6.67 1.02
C THR A 301 20.28 -5.29 0.48
N ALA A 302 20.43 -4.34 1.40
CA ALA A 302 20.93 -3.00 1.16
C ALA A 302 22.02 -2.64 2.18
N ASP A 303 22.84 -1.66 1.82
CA ASP A 303 23.87 -1.13 2.71
C ASP A 303 23.34 0.06 3.51
N GLN A 304 23.98 0.29 4.66
CA GLN A 304 23.94 1.53 5.42
C GLN A 304 25.34 1.84 5.96
N PRO A 305 25.63 3.07 6.42
CA PRO A 305 26.95 3.42 6.96
C PRO A 305 27.38 2.46 8.07
N GLY A 306 28.55 1.83 7.90
CA GLY A 306 29.07 0.85 8.85
C GLY A 306 28.46 -0.55 8.81
N GLY A 307 27.48 -0.79 7.95
CA GLY A 307 26.77 -2.06 7.83
C GLY A 307 26.50 -2.48 6.39
N PRO A 308 27.49 -2.94 5.63
CA PRO A 308 27.26 -3.46 4.29
C PRO A 308 26.36 -4.70 4.33
N GLY A 309 25.29 -4.67 3.51
CA GLY A 309 24.29 -5.75 3.42
C GLY A 309 23.47 -5.98 4.68
N SER A 310 23.46 -5.03 5.61
CA SER A 310 22.80 -5.18 6.91
C SER A 310 21.31 -4.93 6.92
N VAL A 311 20.76 -4.30 5.87
CA VAL A 311 19.34 -4.02 5.76
C VAL A 311 18.67 -5.08 4.89
N THR A 312 17.66 -5.75 5.41
CA THR A 312 16.82 -6.66 4.61
C THR A 312 15.84 -5.86 3.76
N VAL A 313 15.85 -6.09 2.46
CA VAL A 313 14.91 -5.47 1.52
C VAL A 313 13.69 -6.37 1.35
N PHE A 314 12.59 -5.93 1.89
CA PHE A 314 11.30 -6.59 1.78
C PHE A 314 10.18 -5.53 1.92
N PRO A 315 9.09 -5.58 1.14
CA PRO A 315 8.88 -6.51 0.02
C PRO A 315 9.78 -6.18 -1.18
N ASN A 316 10.17 -7.19 -1.90
CA ASN A 316 10.88 -7.00 -3.16
C ASN A 316 10.23 -7.87 -4.26
N THR A 317 10.37 -7.47 -5.53
CA THR A 317 9.67 -8.09 -6.66
C THR A 317 8.14 -8.21 -6.49
N THR A 318 7.57 -7.35 -5.64
CA THR A 318 6.15 -7.36 -5.27
C THR A 318 5.60 -5.94 -5.37
N THR A 319 4.47 -5.78 -6.05
CA THR A 319 3.75 -4.51 -6.14
C THR A 319 3.07 -4.21 -4.81
N THR A 320 3.20 -2.97 -4.31
CA THR A 320 2.69 -2.60 -2.98
C THR A 320 1.36 -1.84 -3.05
N GLN A 321 1.18 -1.03 -4.08
CA GLN A 321 0.01 -0.20 -4.29
C GLN A 321 -0.32 -0.13 -5.78
N VAL A 322 -1.60 0.01 -6.13
CA VAL A 322 -2.04 0.28 -7.50
C VAL A 322 -2.98 1.48 -7.49
N GLN A 323 -2.61 2.52 -8.24
CA GLN A 323 -3.47 3.65 -8.52
C GLN A 323 -4.08 3.52 -9.91
N TYR A 324 -5.33 3.93 -10.09
CA TYR A 324 -5.96 4.04 -11.38
C TYR A 324 -6.39 5.49 -11.63
N ARG A 325 -5.91 6.07 -12.73
CA ARG A 325 -6.31 7.40 -13.17
C ARG A 325 -6.41 7.45 -14.69
N ASN A 326 -7.49 8.01 -15.20
CA ASN A 326 -7.66 8.29 -16.64
C ASN A 326 -7.40 7.09 -17.56
N GLY A 327 -7.76 5.88 -17.13
CA GLY A 327 -7.52 4.66 -17.90
C GLY A 327 -6.12 4.08 -17.76
N HIS A 328 -5.30 4.59 -16.83
CA HIS A 328 -3.97 4.09 -16.52
C HIS A 328 -3.96 3.41 -15.14
N LEU A 329 -3.30 2.27 -15.06
CA LEU A 329 -2.87 1.67 -13.79
C LEU A 329 -1.41 2.03 -13.55
N LEU A 330 -1.11 2.40 -12.33
CA LEU A 330 0.20 2.82 -11.87
C LEU A 330 0.62 1.96 -10.69
N THR A 331 1.81 1.41 -10.75
CA THR A 331 2.38 0.62 -9.66
C THR A 331 3.89 0.69 -9.66
N ALA A 332 4.49 0.39 -8.52
CA ALA A 332 5.92 0.34 -8.35
C ALA A 332 6.33 -0.80 -7.41
N MET A 333 7.61 -1.15 -7.43
CA MET A 333 8.19 -2.17 -6.55
C MET A 333 9.70 -1.97 -6.40
N ALA A 334 10.27 -2.51 -5.35
CA ALA A 334 11.71 -2.68 -5.23
C ALA A 334 12.17 -3.95 -5.94
N SER A 335 13.28 -3.91 -6.65
CA SER A 335 13.87 -5.06 -7.34
C SER A 335 15.28 -4.74 -7.81
N SER A 336 16.07 -5.74 -8.18
CA SER A 336 17.32 -5.53 -8.92
C SER A 336 17.12 -5.76 -10.42
N LEU A 337 18.05 -5.22 -11.23
CA LEU A 337 18.11 -5.45 -12.66
C LEU A 337 19.30 -6.37 -12.99
N LYS A 338 19.08 -7.34 -13.88
CA LYS A 338 20.12 -8.33 -14.25
C LYS A 338 21.40 -7.72 -14.87
N LYS A 339 21.31 -6.50 -15.43
CA LYS A 339 22.43 -5.84 -16.10
C LYS A 339 23.51 -5.33 -15.17
N ASP A 340 23.15 -5.03 -13.97
CA ASP A 340 24.09 -4.52 -12.97
C ASP A 340 24.56 -5.72 -12.18
N HIS A 341 25.83 -6.09 -12.30
CA HIS A 341 26.46 -7.07 -11.42
C HIS A 341 26.40 -6.67 -9.92
N PHE A 342 25.50 -5.74 -9.60
CA PHE A 342 25.27 -5.17 -8.29
C PHE A 342 23.94 -5.69 -7.74
N THR A 343 24.02 -6.25 -6.56
CA THR A 343 22.89 -6.77 -5.76
C THR A 343 22.04 -5.68 -5.12
N TYR A 344 22.27 -4.40 -5.44
CA TYR A 344 21.53 -3.30 -4.84
C TYR A 344 20.11 -3.19 -5.44
N PRO A 345 19.08 -3.13 -4.62
CA PRO A 345 17.71 -2.92 -5.08
C PRO A 345 17.56 -1.54 -5.72
N LYS A 346 16.72 -1.48 -6.74
CA LYS A 346 16.29 -0.27 -7.44
C LYS A 346 14.78 -0.18 -7.41
N GLY A 347 14.24 1.01 -7.53
CA GLY A 347 12.80 1.18 -7.71
C GLY A 347 12.42 0.93 -9.17
N LEU A 348 11.44 0.07 -9.41
CA LEU A 348 10.84 -0.13 -10.73
C LEU A 348 9.42 0.42 -10.71
N PHE A 349 9.02 1.12 -11.76
CA PHE A 349 7.67 1.62 -11.91
C PHE A 349 7.07 1.23 -13.25
N TYR A 350 5.74 1.12 -13.26
CA TYR A 350 4.96 0.71 -14.42
C TYR A 350 3.72 1.60 -14.55
N GLN A 351 3.46 2.05 -15.78
CA GLN A 351 2.23 2.69 -16.19
C GLN A 351 1.61 1.84 -17.29
N ILE A 352 0.39 1.38 -17.07
CA ILE A 352 -0.31 0.40 -17.89
C ILE A 352 -1.62 1.02 -18.36
N ASN A 353 -1.84 1.07 -19.67
CA ASN A 353 -3.10 1.54 -20.24
C ASN A 353 -4.14 0.41 -20.22
N VAL A 354 -5.31 0.67 -19.64
CA VAL A 354 -6.45 -0.25 -19.58
C VAL A 354 -7.73 0.37 -20.15
N ALA A 355 -7.66 1.57 -20.73
CA ALA A 355 -8.84 2.30 -21.23
C ALA A 355 -9.62 1.53 -22.29
N SER A 356 -8.97 0.71 -23.12
CA SER A 356 -9.62 -0.14 -24.11
C SER A 356 -10.24 -1.42 -23.53
N GLY A 357 -10.04 -1.67 -22.22
CA GLY A 357 -10.38 -2.93 -21.57
C GLY A 357 -9.36 -4.06 -21.79
N THR A 358 -8.36 -3.86 -22.67
CA THR A 358 -7.21 -4.76 -22.87
C THR A 358 -5.94 -4.06 -22.40
N PRO A 359 -5.28 -4.59 -21.36
CA PRO A 359 -4.08 -3.97 -20.81
C PRO A 359 -2.92 -3.91 -21.82
N THR A 360 -2.23 -2.77 -21.87
CA THR A 360 -0.97 -2.59 -22.63
C THR A 360 0.02 -1.81 -21.79
N LEU A 361 1.30 -2.19 -21.84
CA LEU A 361 2.36 -1.46 -21.14
C LEU A 361 2.59 -0.12 -21.85
N LEU A 362 2.31 0.99 -21.14
CA LEU A 362 2.53 2.33 -21.67
C LEU A 362 3.94 2.84 -21.36
N LYS A 363 4.38 2.68 -20.10
CA LYS A 363 5.70 3.12 -19.63
C LYS A 363 6.22 2.19 -18.55
N GLN A 364 7.52 1.98 -18.55
CA GLN A 364 8.24 1.37 -17.44
C GLN A 364 9.59 2.07 -17.27
N GLY A 365 10.10 2.11 -16.07
CA GLY A 365 11.37 2.73 -15.78
C GLY A 365 11.96 2.30 -14.47
N THR A 366 13.10 2.91 -14.16
CA THR A 366 13.89 2.60 -12.98
C THR A 366 14.18 3.87 -12.22
N ILE A 367 13.94 3.84 -10.91
CA ILE A 367 14.46 4.82 -9.96
C ILE A 367 15.85 4.34 -9.58
N ASP A 368 16.85 5.01 -10.11
CA ASP A 368 18.28 4.68 -9.92
C ASP A 368 19.06 5.92 -9.48
N PRO A 369 19.24 6.10 -8.16
CA PRO A 369 20.02 7.21 -7.63
C PRO A 369 21.51 7.18 -8.01
N GLY A 370 22.01 5.99 -8.27
CA GLY A 370 23.40 5.79 -8.66
C GLY A 370 23.99 4.49 -8.11
N LYS A 371 25.29 4.31 -8.39
CA LYS A 371 26.03 3.12 -7.95
C LYS A 371 26.10 3.08 -6.42
N GLY A 372 25.79 1.92 -5.83
CA GLY A 372 25.91 1.69 -4.39
C GLY A 372 24.75 2.26 -3.56
N VAL A 373 23.74 2.87 -4.20
CA VAL A 373 22.53 3.34 -3.50
C VAL A 373 21.41 2.35 -3.73
N ALA A 374 20.87 1.83 -2.64
CA ALA A 374 19.70 0.96 -2.62
C ALA A 374 18.42 1.79 -2.62
N VAL A 375 17.36 1.26 -3.26
CA VAL A 375 16.01 1.84 -3.28
C VAL A 375 15.01 0.79 -2.86
N GLN A 376 14.15 1.14 -1.91
CA GLN A 376 13.08 0.26 -1.40
C GLN A 376 11.82 1.05 -1.05
N MET A 377 10.72 0.37 -0.73
CA MET A 377 9.44 0.98 -0.36
C MET A 377 8.95 2.03 -1.37
N VAL A 378 8.81 1.64 -2.63
CA VAL A 378 8.44 2.55 -3.71
C VAL A 378 6.94 2.58 -3.90
N SER A 379 6.33 3.76 -3.92
CA SER A 379 4.95 3.98 -4.35
C SER A 379 4.84 5.11 -5.37
N ILE A 380 3.74 5.15 -6.14
CA ILE A 380 3.59 6.02 -7.31
C ILE A 380 2.13 6.44 -7.52
N ASP A 381 1.93 7.69 -7.98
CA ASP A 381 0.65 8.17 -8.52
C ASP A 381 0.86 9.11 -9.72
N GLU A 382 -0.21 9.43 -10.45
CA GLU A 382 -0.21 10.32 -11.61
C GLU A 382 -1.10 11.54 -11.35
N ASN A 383 -0.59 12.74 -11.65
CA ASN A 383 -1.40 13.96 -11.51
C ASN A 383 -2.17 14.31 -12.80
N ALA A 384 -3.03 15.33 -12.71
CA ALA A 384 -3.85 15.81 -13.83
C ALA A 384 -3.04 16.31 -15.05
N LYS A 385 -1.72 16.52 -14.90
CA LYS A 385 -0.80 16.87 -15.97
C LYS A 385 0.01 15.66 -16.48
N HIS A 386 -0.41 14.45 -16.13
CA HIS A 386 0.25 13.19 -16.49
C HIS A 386 1.71 13.09 -16.01
N LYS A 387 2.06 13.83 -14.96
CA LYS A 387 3.35 13.68 -14.29
C LYS A 387 3.25 12.60 -13.21
N LEU A 388 4.31 11.81 -13.09
CA LEU A 388 4.39 10.70 -12.14
C LEU A 388 5.16 11.15 -10.90
N GLY A 389 4.49 11.17 -9.76
CA GLY A 389 5.05 11.43 -8.44
C GLY A 389 5.30 10.13 -7.70
N LEU A 390 6.42 10.06 -6.97
CA LEU A 390 6.84 8.87 -6.26
C LEU A 390 7.42 9.21 -4.90
N THR A 391 7.37 8.24 -3.98
CA THR A 391 8.25 8.16 -2.82
C THR A 391 9.03 6.86 -2.82
N TRP A 392 10.17 6.87 -2.13
CA TRP A 392 11.00 5.69 -1.88
C TRP A 392 11.95 5.94 -0.71
N ILE A 393 12.57 4.89 -0.22
CA ILE A 393 13.67 4.96 0.75
C ILE A 393 14.99 4.74 0.00
N GLU A 394 16.00 5.58 0.28
CA GLU A 394 17.39 5.35 -0.15
C GLU A 394 18.25 4.97 1.05
N SER A 395 19.26 4.13 0.79
CA SER A 395 20.37 3.89 1.70
C SER A 395 21.64 3.49 0.95
N SER A 396 22.81 3.70 1.57
CA SER A 396 24.11 3.35 1.01
C SER A 396 25.16 3.23 2.11
N ASN A 397 26.40 2.93 1.77
CA ASN A 397 27.50 2.95 2.72
C ASN A 397 27.84 4.35 3.29
N THR A 398 27.21 5.41 2.78
CA THR A 398 27.38 6.81 3.21
C THR A 398 26.07 7.51 3.58
N GLU A 399 24.95 6.82 3.43
CA GLU A 399 23.60 7.37 3.69
C GLU A 399 22.80 6.36 4.49
N TYR A 400 22.27 6.78 5.63
CA TYR A 400 21.29 6.00 6.40
C TYR A 400 19.95 5.96 5.66
N LEU A 401 19.05 5.08 6.10
CA LEU A 401 17.74 4.94 5.48
C LEU A 401 16.96 6.25 5.55
N SER A 402 16.78 6.89 4.41
CA SER A 402 16.22 8.23 4.21
C SER A 402 14.98 8.19 3.33
N MET A 403 13.96 8.98 3.62
CA MET A 403 12.78 9.10 2.74
C MET A 403 13.01 10.15 1.66
N TRP A 404 12.80 9.74 0.42
CA TRP A 404 12.88 10.59 -0.76
C TRP A 404 11.53 10.72 -1.45
N VAL A 405 11.28 11.87 -2.06
CA VAL A 405 10.16 12.09 -2.99
C VAL A 405 10.66 12.68 -4.29
N GLY A 406 9.93 12.44 -5.38
CA GLY A 406 10.35 12.97 -6.66
C GLY A 406 9.53 12.47 -7.84
N SER A 407 10.16 12.53 -9.01
CA SER A 407 9.60 12.03 -10.25
C SER A 407 10.43 10.87 -10.81
N THR A 408 10.05 10.39 -11.98
CA THR A 408 10.75 9.33 -12.70
C THR A 408 12.13 9.75 -13.27
N THR A 409 12.53 11.00 -13.09
CA THR A 409 13.84 11.49 -13.57
C THR A 409 14.82 11.64 -12.40
N LYS A 410 16.04 11.17 -12.58
CA LYS A 410 17.07 11.19 -11.53
C LYS A 410 17.32 12.56 -10.91
N ALA A 411 17.19 13.64 -11.68
CA ALA A 411 17.44 15.00 -11.23
C ALA A 411 16.28 15.61 -10.42
N ALA A 412 15.07 15.04 -10.53
CA ALA A 412 13.87 15.58 -9.90
C ALA A 412 13.51 14.76 -8.65
N ARG A 413 14.31 14.90 -7.59
CA ARG A 413 14.12 14.24 -6.30
C ARG A 413 14.61 15.11 -5.15
N VAL A 414 14.00 14.93 -3.99
CA VAL A 414 14.33 15.63 -2.75
C VAL A 414 14.32 14.65 -1.59
N ASP A 415 15.38 14.70 -0.77
CA ASP A 415 15.41 14.04 0.53
C ASP A 415 14.53 14.85 1.48
N VAL A 416 13.43 14.29 1.94
CA VAL A 416 12.46 14.96 2.80
C VAL A 416 12.58 14.54 4.27
N ALA A 417 13.21 13.39 4.52
CA ALA A 417 13.51 12.90 5.86
C ALA A 417 14.86 12.14 5.84
N PRO A 418 15.98 12.86 6.03
CA PRO A 418 17.30 12.26 6.02
C PRO A 418 17.49 11.33 7.21
N GLY A 419 18.02 10.14 6.94
CA GLY A 419 18.34 9.15 7.96
C GLY A 419 19.44 9.65 8.90
N GLY A 420 19.22 9.53 10.21
CA GLY A 420 20.13 10.02 11.25
C GLY A 420 20.82 8.92 12.05
N GLY A 421 20.51 7.65 11.81
CA GLY A 421 20.99 6.57 12.63
C GLY A 421 21.07 5.21 11.96
N PHE A 422 21.72 4.27 12.64
CA PHE A 422 21.92 2.92 12.16
C PHE A 422 20.74 2.02 12.51
N PHE A 423 20.17 1.36 11.52
CA PHE A 423 19.13 0.37 11.73
C PHE A 423 19.74 -0.95 12.20
N PHE A 424 19.53 -1.27 13.47
CA PHE A 424 20.15 -2.42 14.13
C PHE A 424 19.44 -3.75 13.94
N ASP A 425 18.20 -3.69 13.45
CA ASP A 425 17.43 -4.91 13.32
C ASP A 425 17.83 -5.69 12.06
N SER A 426 18.01 -6.99 12.21
CA SER A 426 18.23 -7.91 11.10
C SER A 426 16.95 -8.16 10.27
N PHE A 427 15.82 -7.62 10.72
CA PHE A 427 14.55 -7.69 10.03
C PHE A 427 14.41 -6.62 8.96
N ARG A 428 13.26 -6.55 8.36
CA ARG A 428 12.89 -5.59 7.32
C ARG A 428 12.41 -4.27 7.94
N LEU A 429 12.60 -3.18 7.23
CA LEU A 429 12.19 -1.86 7.70
C LEU A 429 10.66 -1.69 7.68
N GLY A 430 9.97 -2.16 6.63
CA GLY A 430 8.51 -2.06 6.50
C GLY A 430 8.01 -2.84 5.30
N ASP A 431 6.69 -2.87 5.13
CA ASP A 431 5.98 -3.59 4.06
C ASP A 431 5.16 -2.67 3.16
N TYR A 432 4.99 -1.40 3.55
CA TYR A 432 4.07 -0.47 2.91
C TYR A 432 4.70 0.90 2.71
N SER A 433 4.19 1.63 1.74
CA SER A 433 4.39 3.05 1.54
C SER A 433 3.24 3.59 0.71
N SER A 434 2.98 4.88 0.73
CA SER A 434 1.92 5.47 -0.06
C SER A 434 2.37 6.72 -0.81
N THR A 435 1.89 6.84 -2.04
CA THR A 435 1.84 8.09 -2.80
C THR A 435 0.42 8.23 -3.34
N VAL A 436 -0.24 9.32 -3.00
CA VAL A 436 -1.61 9.62 -3.41
C VAL A 436 -1.69 11.05 -3.90
N LEU A 437 -2.55 11.31 -4.87
CA LEU A 437 -2.82 12.64 -5.38
C LEU A 437 -3.89 13.32 -4.53
N ASP A 438 -3.68 14.59 -4.19
CA ASP A 438 -4.70 15.40 -3.51
C ASP A 438 -5.92 15.58 -4.43
N PRO A 439 -7.10 15.06 -4.06
CA PRO A 439 -8.29 15.19 -4.91
C PRO A 439 -8.79 16.63 -5.01
N ALA A 440 -8.35 17.52 -4.11
CA ALA A 440 -8.80 18.92 -4.11
C ALA A 440 -8.20 19.73 -5.25
N ASP A 441 -6.95 19.46 -5.65
CA ASP A 441 -6.29 20.22 -6.72
C ASP A 441 -5.86 19.35 -7.92
N GLY A 442 -5.80 18.03 -7.74
CA GLY A 442 -5.35 17.10 -8.76
C GLY A 442 -3.89 17.29 -9.21
N LEU A 443 -3.08 18.00 -8.44
CA LEU A 443 -1.70 18.36 -8.78
C LEU A 443 -0.68 18.03 -7.69
N THR A 444 -1.05 18.15 -6.44
CA THR A 444 -0.20 17.91 -5.28
C THR A 444 -0.19 16.43 -4.92
N PHE A 445 0.98 15.84 -4.88
CA PHE A 445 1.19 14.51 -4.34
C PHE A 445 1.40 14.58 -2.83
N TRP A 446 0.87 13.60 -2.13
CA TRP A 446 1.14 13.33 -0.74
C TRP A 446 1.73 11.93 -0.61
N SER A 447 2.83 11.83 0.10
CA SER A 447 3.53 10.56 0.30
C SER A 447 3.83 10.33 1.76
N ALA A 448 3.69 9.09 2.20
CA ALA A 448 4.19 8.61 3.47
C ALA A 448 5.16 7.45 3.26
N ASN A 449 6.24 7.47 4.00
CA ASN A 449 7.25 6.43 3.99
C ASN A 449 8.03 6.47 5.31
N GLU A 450 8.96 5.55 5.45
CA GLU A 450 9.76 5.33 6.64
C GLU A 450 11.18 5.88 6.45
N TYR A 451 11.82 6.18 7.58
CA TYR A 451 13.24 6.49 7.67
C TYR A 451 13.74 6.12 9.06
N ILE A 452 15.06 6.09 9.25
CA ILE A 452 15.65 5.84 10.57
C ILE A 452 16.10 7.17 11.15
N GLY A 453 15.38 7.64 12.16
CA GLY A 453 15.78 8.79 12.95
C GLY A 453 16.67 8.42 14.11
N SER A 454 17.40 9.41 14.66
CA SER A 454 18.13 9.28 15.91
C SER A 454 17.73 10.41 16.84
N ASP A 455 17.49 10.10 18.11
CA ASP A 455 17.30 11.10 19.17
C ASP A 455 18.58 11.39 19.94
N GLY A 456 19.70 10.83 19.45
CA GLY A 456 21.03 10.92 20.08
C GLY A 456 21.28 9.83 21.12
N SER A 457 20.29 9.00 21.45
CA SER A 457 20.40 7.87 22.37
C SER A 457 19.97 6.55 21.74
N THR A 458 19.01 6.59 20.83
CA THR A 458 18.43 5.42 20.20
C THR A 458 18.12 5.71 18.74
N ASP A 459 18.54 4.81 17.86
CA ASP A 459 18.19 4.85 16.42
C ASP A 459 16.94 4.01 16.23
N ILE A 460 15.84 4.67 15.87
CA ILE A 460 14.52 4.06 15.73
C ILE A 460 13.89 4.41 14.38
N TRP A 461 12.98 3.57 13.92
CA TRP A 461 12.18 3.92 12.77
C TRP A 461 11.22 5.08 13.10
N ARG A 462 11.02 5.90 12.11
CA ARG A 462 10.05 6.99 12.06
C ARG A 462 9.35 6.96 10.73
N THR A 463 8.15 7.51 10.67
CA THR A 463 7.47 7.79 9.42
C THR A 463 7.49 9.28 9.13
N HIS A 464 7.42 9.62 7.86
CA HIS A 464 7.38 11.01 7.43
C HIS A 464 6.35 11.18 6.32
N ILE A 465 5.61 12.29 6.39
CA ILE A 465 4.59 12.66 5.42
C ILE A 465 5.04 13.92 4.69
N ALA A 466 5.12 13.85 3.37
CA ALA A 466 5.50 15.00 2.57
C ALA A 466 4.50 15.26 1.44
N SER A 467 4.19 16.54 1.20
CA SER A 467 3.51 16.95 -0.02
C SER A 467 4.47 17.59 -0.99
N PHE A 468 4.26 17.37 -2.28
CA PHE A 468 5.09 17.96 -3.32
C PHE A 468 4.35 18.12 -4.64
N THR A 469 4.83 19.05 -5.46
CA THR A 469 4.36 19.24 -6.83
C THR A 469 5.51 19.08 -7.83
N LEU A 470 5.17 18.68 -9.04
CA LEU A 470 6.10 18.53 -10.17
C LEU A 470 5.83 19.64 -11.21
N LYS A 471 6.85 20.44 -11.50
CA LYS A 471 6.79 21.51 -12.51
C LYS A 471 7.52 21.13 -13.79
#